data_41d6b848ea3a114674a56eca7bf40938
#
_entry.id   41d6b848ea3a114674a56eca7bf40938
#
_cell.length_a   1.000
_cell.length_b   1.000
_cell.length_c   1.000
_cell.angle_alpha   90.00
_cell.angle_beta   90.00
_cell.angle_gamma   90.00
#
_symmetry.space_group_name_H-M   'P 1'
#
loop_
_entity.id
_entity.type
_entity.pdbx_description
1 polymer ?
#
loop_
_entity_poly.entity_id
_entity_poly.type
_entity_poly.pdbx_seq_one_letter_code
_entity_poly.pdbx_strand_id
1 'polypeptide(L)' 'MFIVIAYDIPDNKRRTRLYKTLQRFGSAVQYSVFEFELTPSQFEQLQKAVARVVN' A
#
# COMPACT_ATOMS: atom_id res chain seq x y z
N MET A 1 7.06 -9.66 9.13
CA MET A 1 6.37 -8.69 10.00
C MET A 1 4.99 -8.38 9.45
N PHE A 2 4.06 -8.17 10.31
CA PHE A 2 2.67 -7.88 9.93
C PHE A 2 2.46 -6.37 9.88
N ILE A 3 1.99 -5.88 8.74
CA ILE A 3 1.80 -4.44 8.48
C ILE A 3 0.36 -4.20 8.06
N VAL A 4 -0.21 -3.13 8.56
CA VAL A 4 -1.53 -2.66 8.12
C VAL A 4 -1.37 -1.24 7.60
N ILE A 5 -1.91 -0.97 6.40
CA ILE A 5 -1.96 0.38 5.84
C ILE A 5 -3.41 0.75 5.63
N ALA A 6 -3.81 1.85 6.24
CA ALA A 6 -5.10 2.48 5.98
C ALA A 6 -4.83 3.86 5.37
N TYR A 7 -5.58 4.22 4.35
CA TYR A 7 -5.36 5.50 3.67
C TYR A 7 -6.68 6.17 3.32
N ASP A 8 -6.62 7.49 3.19
CA ASP A 8 -7.76 8.30 2.77
C ASP A 8 -7.23 9.35 1.80
N ILE A 9 -7.31 9.04 0.51
CA ILE A 9 -6.80 9.91 -0.55
C ILE A 9 -7.97 10.34 -1.42
N PRO A 10 -8.33 11.64 -1.41
CA PRO A 10 -9.48 12.12 -2.19
C PRO A 10 -9.22 12.13 -3.70
N ASP A 11 -7.98 12.30 -4.14
CA ASP A 11 -7.66 12.30 -5.56
C ASP A 11 -7.84 10.91 -6.15
N ASN A 12 -8.73 10.80 -7.12
CA ASN A 12 -9.14 9.53 -7.70
C ASN A 12 -8.00 8.78 -8.39
N LYS A 13 -7.19 9.49 -9.15
CA LYS A 13 -6.08 8.86 -9.89
C LYS A 13 -5.02 8.36 -8.92
N ARG A 14 -4.66 9.17 -7.93
CA ARG A 14 -3.66 8.82 -6.95
C ARG A 14 -4.13 7.65 -6.08
N ARG A 15 -5.38 7.67 -5.67
CA ARG A 15 -5.98 6.59 -4.88
C ARG A 15 -5.93 5.27 -5.65
N THR A 16 -6.28 5.29 -6.93
CA THR A 16 -6.27 4.09 -7.76
C THR A 16 -4.84 3.56 -7.95
N ARG A 17 -3.88 4.45 -8.16
CA ARG A 17 -2.47 4.05 -8.28
C ARG A 17 -1.95 3.43 -6.99
N LEU A 18 -2.30 4.00 -5.86
CA LEU A 18 -1.90 3.44 -4.57
C LEU A 18 -2.52 2.07 -4.36
N TYR A 19 -3.81 1.92 -4.66
CA TYR A 19 -4.49 0.63 -4.55
C TYR A 19 -3.76 -0.45 -5.35
N LYS A 20 -3.47 -0.16 -6.61
CA LYS A 20 -2.76 -1.12 -7.48
C LYS A 20 -1.36 -1.43 -6.97
N THR A 21 -0.67 -0.43 -6.45
CA THR A 21 0.66 -0.63 -5.88
C THR A 21 0.60 -1.55 -4.66
N LEU A 22 -0.34 -1.30 -3.76
CA LEU A 22 -0.46 -2.09 -2.54
C LEU A 22 -0.87 -3.55 -2.83
N GLN A 23 -1.68 -3.77 -3.88
CA GLN A 23 -2.07 -5.13 -4.28
C GLN A 23 -0.87 -6.02 -4.62
N ARG A 24 0.24 -5.43 -5.03
CA ARG A 24 1.44 -6.21 -5.36
C ARG A 24 2.09 -6.81 -4.12
N PHE A 25 1.81 -6.31 -2.94
CA PHE A 25 2.48 -6.71 -1.70
C PHE A 25 1.57 -7.42 -0.72
N GLY A 26 0.28 -7.19 -0.78
CA GLY A 26 -0.64 -7.76 0.20
C GLY A 26 -2.08 -7.79 -0.28
N SER A 27 -3.01 -7.90 0.65
CA SER A 27 -4.43 -8.10 0.36
C SER A 27 -5.27 -6.99 0.97
N ALA A 28 -6.25 -6.52 0.20
CA ALA A 28 -7.25 -5.58 0.71
C ALA A 28 -8.20 -6.33 1.64
N VAL A 29 -8.37 -5.81 2.87
CA VAL A 29 -9.32 -6.37 3.84
C VAL A 29 -10.57 -5.52 3.92
N GLN A 30 -10.46 -4.24 3.57
CA GLN A 30 -11.57 -3.32 3.43
C GLN A 30 -11.24 -2.35 2.30
N TYR A 31 -12.15 -1.43 2.01
CA TYR A 31 -12.08 -0.52 0.88
C TYR A 31 -10.73 0.17 0.74
N SER A 32 -10.21 0.73 1.83
CA SER A 32 -8.93 1.45 1.82
C SER A 32 -8.02 0.97 2.94
N VAL A 33 -8.08 -0.34 3.24
CA VAL A 33 -7.24 -0.95 4.27
C VAL A 33 -6.63 -2.21 3.71
N PHE A 34 -5.30 -2.31 3.80
CA PHE A 34 -4.53 -3.47 3.34
C PHE A 34 -3.77 -4.09 4.49
N GLU A 35 -3.65 -5.41 4.43
CA GLU A 35 -2.80 -6.19 5.33
C GLU A 35 -1.66 -6.81 4.57
N PHE A 36 -0.48 -6.85 5.21
CA PHE A 36 0.73 -7.40 4.59
C PHE A 36 1.47 -8.26 5.61
N GLU A 37 1.97 -9.40 5.14
CA GLU A 37 2.94 -10.18 5.90
C GLU A 37 4.24 -10.15 5.12
N LEU A 38 5.23 -9.39 5.60
CA LEU A 38 6.41 -9.03 4.83
C LEU A 38 7.69 -9.34 5.59
N THR A 39 8.73 -9.71 4.83
CA THR A 39 10.09 -9.68 5.34
C THR A 39 10.56 -8.22 5.44
N PRO A 40 11.62 -7.93 6.19
CA PRO A 40 12.18 -6.56 6.22
C PRO A 40 12.54 -6.02 4.84
N SER A 41 13.05 -6.86 3.96
CA SER A 41 13.39 -6.46 2.59
C SER A 41 12.14 -6.08 1.80
N GLN A 42 11.08 -6.86 1.92
CA GLN A 42 9.81 -6.57 1.26
C GLN A 42 9.18 -5.30 1.80
N PHE A 43 9.28 -5.07 3.11
CA PHE A 43 8.76 -3.86 3.72
C PHE A 43 9.48 -2.62 3.18
N GLU A 44 10.79 -2.70 3.01
CA GLU A 44 11.55 -1.61 2.41
C GLU A 44 11.08 -1.32 0.98
N GLN A 45 10.85 -2.37 0.19
CA GLN A 45 10.33 -2.23 -1.16
C GLN A 45 8.94 -1.59 -1.18
N LEU A 46 8.08 -1.99 -0.25
CA LEU A 46 6.75 -1.41 -0.11
C LEU A 46 6.82 0.09 0.19
N GLN A 47 7.69 0.48 1.13
CA GLN A 47 7.86 1.89 1.49
C GLN A 47 8.30 2.72 0.29
N LYS A 48 9.22 2.22 -0.51
CA LYS A 48 9.70 2.92 -1.70
C LYS A 48 8.59 3.05 -2.74
N ALA A 49 7.81 1.99 -2.94
CA ALA A 49 6.72 2.01 -3.90
C ALA A 49 5.63 2.99 -3.49
N VAL A 50 5.28 3.03 -2.21
CA VAL A 50 4.29 3.96 -1.68
C VAL A 50 4.76 5.41 -1.83
N ALA A 51 6.03 5.67 -1.53
CA ALA A 51 6.59 7.02 -1.65
C ALA A 51 6.49 7.57 -3.07
N ARG A 52 6.63 6.71 -4.08
CA ARG A 52 6.49 7.12 -5.48
C ARG A 52 5.09 7.58 -5.83
N VAL A 53 4.08 7.03 -5.16
CA VAL A 53 2.68 7.36 -5.45
C VAL A 53 2.24 8.59 -4.69
N VAL A 54 2.63 8.72 -3.41
CA VAL A 54 2.12 9.80 -2.55
C VAL A 54 2.93 11.09 -2.65
N ASN A 55 4.10 11.04 -3.25
CA ASN A 55 4.91 12.26 -3.51
C ASN A 55 4.74 12.74 -4.97
#